data_5fbc4c638313304c29470fb6cd49aced
#
_entry.id   5fbc4c638313304c29470fb6cd49aced
#
_cell.length_a   1.000
_cell.length_b   1.000
_cell.length_c   1.000
_cell.angle_alpha   90.00
_cell.angle_beta   90.00
_cell.angle_gamma   90.00
#
_symmetry.space_group_name_H-M   'P 1'
#
loop_
_entity.id
_entity.type
_entity.pdbx_description
1 polymer ?
#
loop_
_entity_poly.entity_id
_entity_poly.type
_entity_poly.pdbx_seq_one_letter_code
_entity_poly.pdbx_strand_id
1 'polypeptide(L)'
;MNEKKYLKWYNKVGYGSGDIAGNVVYALLSAFVMIYLTDTAGLNAGVIGTLMMVARIFDGVSDIFFGAIIDKTRTRMGRARPWMLWAFFGCAALIIAIFAIPTTLRDNAKYAWFFITYTLLNAGFFTANNIAYSTLTALITKNSAERVQMGSIRFIFAFSTSLLIQTVTVEGVELFGGGEQGWRAIAIIYAVIGLAANTLSVMSVRELPDDELEDRPETEADRETGSRDGGSDEDRDEARDKAEGADDADKLSARESARLLLGNRYYLIILVVFVLTQVFTATLNMGIYFMTYILKDANLLGPFAWAINVPLIAGLVLTPAIVSRFGRMQSVTTTGYAIAVAGRLGVVVAGYLGSVPLMLAFTALASIGMSPLQGTLNALIAEASEYTYLRSGKRIDGIMFSCTSLGVKVGGGVGTAMAGWLLASSGYVANADVQPASTISMLYFMYLWIPAIANGVILLLLWRLDVEKANERLRAELAAEGGSEADSPAGGAAGGAADGAADPD
;
A
#
# COMPACT_ATOMS: atom_id res chain seq x y z
N MET A 1 -2.82 -19.63 -25.56
CA MET A 1 -3.60 -18.64 -26.35
C MET A 1 -2.84 -17.32 -26.33
N ASN A 2 -2.57 -16.69 -27.50
CA ASN A 2 -1.99 -15.35 -27.52
C ASN A 2 -3.10 -14.36 -27.16
N GLU A 3 -3.11 -13.86 -25.91
CA GLU A 3 -4.04 -12.80 -25.51
C GLU A 3 -3.83 -11.55 -26.38
N LYS A 4 -4.94 -10.87 -26.73
CA LYS A 4 -4.91 -9.60 -27.50
C LYS A 4 -4.01 -8.60 -26.78
N LYS A 5 -3.08 -7.97 -27.51
CA LYS A 5 -2.24 -6.89 -26.98
C LYS A 5 -2.95 -5.56 -27.24
N TYR A 6 -3.13 -4.77 -26.17
CA TYR A 6 -3.79 -3.47 -26.20
C TYR A 6 -2.79 -2.30 -26.22
N LEU A 7 -1.62 -2.50 -25.59
CA LEU A 7 -0.68 -1.41 -25.32
C LEU A 7 0.68 -1.65 -26.00
N LYS A 8 1.19 -0.62 -26.65
CA LYS A 8 2.57 -0.59 -27.13
C LYS A 8 3.52 -0.26 -25.96
N TRP A 9 4.81 -0.55 -26.13
CA TRP A 9 5.81 -0.33 -25.07
C TRP A 9 5.86 1.12 -24.58
N TYR A 10 5.76 2.09 -25.48
CA TYR A 10 5.77 3.51 -25.12
C TYR A 10 4.51 3.96 -24.36
N ASN A 11 3.36 3.32 -24.57
CA ASN A 11 2.16 3.55 -23.78
C ASN A 11 2.38 3.09 -22.34
N LYS A 12 3.02 1.92 -22.13
CA LYS A 12 3.32 1.35 -20.81
C LYS A 12 4.30 2.23 -20.04
N VAL A 13 5.36 2.71 -20.71
CA VAL A 13 6.35 3.63 -20.12
C VAL A 13 5.70 4.97 -19.82
N GLY A 14 4.96 5.54 -20.75
CA GLY A 14 4.23 6.78 -20.55
C GLY A 14 3.22 6.70 -19.40
N TYR A 15 2.45 5.61 -19.32
CA TYR A 15 1.55 5.37 -18.18
C TYR A 15 2.34 5.32 -16.86
N GLY A 16 3.46 4.58 -16.82
CA GLY A 16 4.29 4.47 -15.63
C GLY A 16 4.85 5.80 -15.13
N SER A 17 5.02 6.82 -15.99
CA SER A 17 5.49 8.14 -15.57
C SER A 17 4.56 8.83 -14.55
N GLY A 18 3.30 8.39 -14.40
CA GLY A 18 2.41 8.84 -13.34
C GLY A 18 2.95 8.58 -11.93
N ASP A 19 3.75 7.53 -11.75
CA ASP A 19 4.41 7.26 -10.47
C ASP A 19 5.56 8.26 -10.17
N ILE A 20 6.13 8.94 -11.17
CA ILE A 20 7.01 10.09 -10.94
C ILE A 20 6.21 11.19 -10.22
N ALA A 21 5.04 11.52 -10.75
CA ALA A 21 4.17 12.55 -10.17
C ALA A 21 3.76 12.23 -8.73
N GLY A 22 3.26 11.01 -8.50
CA GLY A 22 2.85 10.56 -7.17
C GLY A 22 4.01 10.54 -6.17
N ASN A 23 5.18 10.06 -6.57
CA ASN A 23 6.33 9.93 -5.68
C ASN A 23 7.07 11.25 -5.44
N VAL A 24 7.03 12.21 -6.36
CA VAL A 24 7.50 13.58 -6.09
C VAL A 24 6.75 14.17 -4.90
N VAL A 25 5.42 14.06 -4.88
CA VAL A 25 4.60 14.52 -3.74
C VAL A 25 4.89 13.71 -2.49
N TYR A 26 4.80 12.38 -2.57
CA TYR A 26 4.93 11.49 -1.43
C TYR A 26 6.32 11.58 -0.77
N ALA A 27 7.41 11.50 -1.53
CA ALA A 27 8.76 11.52 -1.01
C ALA A 27 9.13 12.87 -0.40
N LEU A 28 8.72 13.99 -1.02
CA LEU A 28 8.97 15.31 -0.46
C LEU A 28 8.23 15.49 0.86
N LEU A 29 6.96 15.09 0.95
CA LEU A 29 6.19 15.22 2.19
C LEU A 29 6.68 14.26 3.27
N SER A 30 6.96 13.01 2.94
CA SER A 30 7.33 12.02 3.96
C SER A 30 8.70 12.25 4.57
N ALA A 31 9.69 12.70 3.77
CA ALA A 31 11.06 12.90 4.23
C ALA A 31 11.33 14.31 4.75
N PHE A 32 10.68 15.34 4.21
CA PHE A 32 11.12 16.72 4.41
C PHE A 32 10.08 17.66 5.02
N VAL A 33 8.77 17.34 4.99
CA VAL A 33 7.75 18.28 5.50
C VAL A 33 7.93 18.58 6.99
N MET A 34 8.29 17.57 7.79
CA MET A 34 8.47 17.76 9.24
C MET A 34 9.63 18.71 9.53
N ILE A 35 10.81 18.49 8.93
CA ILE A 35 11.98 19.36 9.15
C ILE A 35 11.77 20.76 8.59
N TYR A 36 11.08 20.92 7.46
CA TYR A 36 10.68 22.23 6.98
C TYR A 36 9.81 22.99 8.00
N LEU A 37 8.80 22.31 8.56
CA LEU A 37 7.89 22.94 9.51
C LEU A 37 8.53 23.24 10.85
N THR A 38 9.48 22.42 11.33
CA THR A 38 10.20 22.67 12.60
C THR A 38 11.30 23.71 12.41
N ASP A 39 12.17 23.54 11.42
CA ASP A 39 13.41 24.31 11.30
C ASP A 39 13.23 25.59 10.50
N THR A 40 12.32 25.62 9.51
CA THR A 40 12.05 26.81 8.71
C THR A 40 10.83 27.58 9.22
N ALA A 41 9.69 26.90 9.46
CA ALA A 41 8.48 27.59 9.93
C ALA A 41 8.44 27.81 11.46
N GLY A 42 9.32 27.15 12.25
CA GLY A 42 9.44 27.30 13.71
C GLY A 42 8.33 26.65 14.50
N LEU A 43 7.69 25.59 13.99
CA LEU A 43 6.52 24.94 14.58
C LEU A 43 6.92 23.74 15.46
N ASN A 44 6.08 23.41 16.46
CA ASN A 44 6.32 22.29 17.34
C ASN A 44 6.05 20.94 16.66
N ALA A 45 7.04 20.03 16.68
CA ALA A 45 6.99 18.73 16.02
C ALA A 45 5.83 17.84 16.52
N GLY A 46 5.48 17.91 17.81
CA GLY A 46 4.39 17.12 18.39
C GLY A 46 3.02 17.54 17.87
N VAL A 47 2.80 18.86 17.72
CA VAL A 47 1.56 19.38 17.13
C VAL A 47 1.47 18.99 15.65
N ILE A 48 2.57 19.16 14.90
CA ILE A 48 2.65 18.77 13.48
C ILE A 48 2.31 17.30 13.32
N GLY A 49 2.95 16.41 14.09
CA GLY A 49 2.70 14.97 14.05
C GLY A 49 1.24 14.61 14.31
N THR A 50 0.61 15.29 15.29
CA THR A 50 -0.83 15.11 15.58
C THR A 50 -1.70 15.53 14.40
N LEU A 51 -1.43 16.70 13.80
CA LEU A 51 -2.17 17.18 12.64
C LEU A 51 -2.02 16.24 11.43
N MET A 52 -0.82 15.71 11.21
CA MET A 52 -0.57 14.73 10.15
C MET A 52 -1.31 13.41 10.40
N MET A 53 -1.38 12.95 11.65
CA MET A 53 -2.16 11.76 12.02
C MET A 53 -3.66 11.96 11.74
N VAL A 54 -4.21 13.09 12.17
CA VAL A 54 -5.63 13.42 11.91
C VAL A 54 -5.91 13.48 10.41
N ALA A 55 -5.03 14.12 9.63
CA ALA A 55 -5.16 14.17 8.18
C ALA A 55 -5.15 12.77 7.52
N ARG A 56 -4.36 11.81 8.05
CA ARG A 56 -4.35 10.42 7.56
C ARG A 56 -5.66 9.68 7.82
N ILE A 57 -6.40 10.01 8.88
CA ILE A 57 -7.73 9.45 9.13
C ILE A 57 -8.72 9.95 8.05
N PHE A 58 -8.68 11.25 7.74
CA PHE A 58 -9.48 11.80 6.64
C PHE A 58 -9.15 11.17 5.28
N ASP A 59 -7.87 10.91 5.02
CA ASP A 59 -7.40 10.21 3.81
C ASP A 59 -8.01 8.80 3.69
N GLY A 60 -8.10 8.05 4.80
CA GLY A 60 -8.75 6.73 4.81
C GLY A 60 -10.24 6.77 4.47
N VAL A 61 -10.95 7.79 4.94
CA VAL A 61 -12.38 7.97 4.65
C VAL A 61 -12.60 8.43 3.21
N SER A 62 -11.76 9.32 2.71
CA SER A 62 -11.88 9.89 1.37
C SER A 62 -11.65 8.88 0.25
N ASP A 63 -10.88 7.80 0.46
CA ASP A 63 -10.69 6.73 -0.52
C ASP A 63 -12.02 6.12 -0.98
N ILE A 64 -12.90 5.81 -0.02
CA ILE A 64 -14.21 5.20 -0.33
C ILE A 64 -15.05 6.16 -1.14
N PHE A 65 -15.03 7.45 -0.76
CA PHE A 65 -15.79 8.49 -1.41
C PHE A 65 -15.32 8.72 -2.87
N PHE A 66 -14.03 8.88 -3.09
CA PHE A 66 -13.50 9.11 -4.44
C PHE A 66 -13.62 7.88 -5.34
N GLY A 67 -13.46 6.67 -4.80
CA GLY A 67 -13.71 5.44 -5.54
C GLY A 67 -15.11 5.44 -6.16
N ALA A 68 -16.16 5.68 -5.34
CA ALA A 68 -17.53 5.70 -5.79
C ALA A 68 -17.84 6.82 -6.79
N ILE A 69 -17.18 7.98 -6.68
CA ILE A 69 -17.38 9.10 -7.62
C ILE A 69 -16.72 8.78 -8.97
N ILE A 70 -15.51 8.26 -8.97
CA ILE A 70 -14.76 7.91 -10.19
C ILE A 70 -15.54 6.88 -10.99
N ASP A 71 -16.07 5.84 -10.34
CA ASP A 71 -16.85 4.79 -11.01
C ASP A 71 -18.14 5.34 -11.69
N LYS A 72 -18.75 6.37 -11.10
CA LYS A 72 -19.94 7.02 -11.67
C LYS A 72 -19.63 8.07 -12.74
N THR A 73 -18.36 8.44 -12.88
CA THR A 73 -17.95 9.49 -13.82
C THR A 73 -18.02 8.99 -15.27
N ARG A 74 -18.66 9.76 -16.14
CA ARG A 74 -18.74 9.52 -17.58
C ARG A 74 -18.37 10.81 -18.30
N THR A 75 -17.22 10.84 -18.96
CA THR A 75 -16.76 11.99 -19.73
C THR A 75 -16.20 11.58 -21.10
N ARG A 76 -16.01 12.56 -21.99
CA ARG A 76 -15.36 12.33 -23.29
C ARG A 76 -13.90 11.86 -23.17
N MET A 77 -13.25 12.08 -22.03
CA MET A 77 -11.89 11.62 -21.76
C MET A 77 -11.86 10.22 -21.13
N GLY A 78 -12.99 9.68 -20.74
CA GLY A 78 -13.14 8.44 -20.00
C GLY A 78 -13.61 8.64 -18.57
N ARG A 79 -13.47 7.63 -17.70
CA ARG A 79 -13.90 7.63 -16.31
C ARG A 79 -12.78 8.12 -15.36
N ALA A 80 -11.57 7.60 -15.48
CA ALA A 80 -10.45 7.84 -14.56
C ALA A 80 -9.53 8.98 -15.03
N ARG A 81 -9.27 9.09 -16.34
CA ARG A 81 -8.33 10.09 -16.91
C ARG A 81 -8.61 11.54 -16.51
N PRO A 82 -9.86 12.05 -16.51
CA PRO A 82 -10.12 13.44 -16.12
C PRO A 82 -9.80 13.68 -14.64
N TRP A 83 -10.10 12.74 -13.75
CA TRP A 83 -9.76 12.84 -12.34
C TRP A 83 -8.24 12.85 -12.12
N MET A 84 -7.51 11.96 -12.79
CA MET A 84 -6.06 11.93 -12.73
C MET A 84 -5.45 13.25 -13.19
N LEU A 85 -5.94 13.83 -14.30
CA LEU A 85 -5.41 15.08 -14.83
C LEU A 85 -5.72 16.27 -13.91
N TRP A 86 -6.99 16.50 -13.61
CA TRP A 86 -7.41 17.71 -12.89
C TRP A 86 -7.04 17.69 -11.40
N ALA A 87 -7.10 16.55 -10.76
CA ALA A 87 -6.70 16.45 -9.37
C ALA A 87 -5.22 16.80 -9.17
N PHE A 88 -4.35 16.48 -10.13
CA PHE A 88 -2.93 16.79 -9.97
C PHE A 88 -2.61 18.29 -10.05
N PHE A 89 -3.43 19.12 -10.70
CA PHE A 89 -3.30 20.59 -10.60
C PHE A 89 -3.52 21.05 -9.16
N GLY A 90 -4.49 20.48 -8.45
CA GLY A 90 -4.69 20.73 -7.03
C GLY A 90 -3.50 20.25 -6.19
N CYS A 91 -2.95 19.06 -6.47
CA CYS A 91 -1.73 18.57 -5.82
C CYS A 91 -0.55 19.54 -6.00
N ALA A 92 -0.30 19.99 -7.23
CA ALA A 92 0.78 20.91 -7.54
C ALA A 92 0.63 22.26 -6.81
N ALA A 93 -0.57 22.81 -6.78
CA ALA A 93 -0.84 24.07 -6.07
C ALA A 93 -0.66 23.92 -4.55
N LEU A 94 -1.15 22.82 -3.97
CA LEU A 94 -1.11 22.61 -2.54
C LEU A 94 0.28 22.22 -2.02
N ILE A 95 1.09 21.49 -2.81
CA ILE A 95 2.48 21.23 -2.41
C ILE A 95 3.29 22.53 -2.34
N ILE A 96 3.07 23.44 -3.29
CA ILE A 96 3.69 24.78 -3.24
C ILE A 96 3.18 25.54 -2.00
N ALA A 97 1.86 25.49 -1.72
CA ALA A 97 1.27 26.20 -0.57
C ALA A 97 1.80 25.67 0.78
N ILE A 98 2.08 24.36 0.91
CA ILE A 98 2.67 23.78 2.12
C ILE A 98 4.08 24.32 2.36
N PHE A 99 4.92 24.40 1.32
CA PHE A 99 6.29 24.90 1.43
C PHE A 99 6.42 26.42 1.25
N ALA A 100 5.33 27.15 1.20
CA ALA A 100 5.27 28.60 1.12
C ALA A 100 4.48 29.22 2.28
N ILE A 101 4.51 28.60 3.46
CA ILE A 101 3.89 29.16 4.67
C ILE A 101 4.58 30.48 5.03
N PRO A 102 3.84 31.60 5.11
CA PRO A 102 4.45 32.86 5.49
C PRO A 102 4.97 32.82 6.94
N THR A 103 6.26 33.05 7.11
CA THR A 103 6.92 33.02 8.43
C THR A 103 6.44 34.14 9.37
N THR A 104 5.86 35.21 8.82
CA THR A 104 5.31 36.36 9.57
C THR A 104 3.97 36.05 10.26
N LEU A 105 3.31 34.95 9.94
CA LEU A 105 2.06 34.57 10.58
C LEU A 105 2.28 34.12 12.03
N ARG A 106 1.22 34.28 12.86
CA ARG A 106 1.19 33.69 14.20
C ARG A 106 1.17 32.16 14.10
N ASP A 107 1.75 31.48 15.09
CA ASP A 107 1.89 30.03 15.06
C ASP A 107 0.55 29.28 14.86
N ASN A 108 -0.52 29.72 15.53
CA ASN A 108 -1.85 29.14 15.30
C ASN A 108 -2.35 29.24 13.85
N ALA A 109 -2.02 30.33 13.17
CA ALA A 109 -2.38 30.52 11.75
C ALA A 109 -1.51 29.62 10.84
N LYS A 110 -0.21 29.43 11.19
CA LYS A 110 0.67 28.50 10.46
C LYS A 110 0.19 27.05 10.62
N TYR A 111 -0.22 26.64 11.83
CA TYR A 111 -0.79 25.29 12.06
C TYR A 111 -2.08 25.08 11.27
N ALA A 112 -2.99 26.07 11.29
CA ALA A 112 -4.23 26.01 10.52
C ALA A 112 -3.96 25.95 9.01
N TRP A 113 -3.04 26.78 8.50
CA TRP A 113 -2.60 26.76 7.11
C TRP A 113 -2.06 25.39 6.72
N PHE A 114 -1.12 24.85 7.50
CA PHE A 114 -0.55 23.54 7.25
C PHE A 114 -1.63 22.44 7.27
N PHE A 115 -2.47 22.41 8.31
CA PHE A 115 -3.50 21.39 8.44
C PHE A 115 -4.48 21.37 7.27
N ILE A 116 -4.97 22.55 6.86
CA ILE A 116 -5.90 22.67 5.75
C ILE A 116 -5.23 22.25 4.44
N THR A 117 -4.06 22.79 4.13
CA THR A 117 -3.38 22.49 2.86
C THR A 117 -2.91 21.03 2.80
N TYR A 118 -2.39 20.49 3.90
CA TYR A 118 -1.94 19.11 3.98
C TYR A 118 -3.09 18.10 3.90
N THR A 119 -4.21 18.37 4.60
CA THR A 119 -5.39 17.51 4.56
C THR A 119 -6.04 17.55 3.17
N LEU A 120 -6.20 18.75 2.58
CA LEU A 120 -6.78 18.89 1.27
C LEU A 120 -5.89 18.26 0.18
N LEU A 121 -4.56 18.35 0.34
CA LEU A 121 -3.63 17.66 -0.55
C LEU A 121 -3.80 16.14 -0.45
N ASN A 122 -3.68 15.55 0.75
CA ASN A 122 -3.67 14.09 0.91
C ASN A 122 -5.07 13.51 0.73
N ALA A 123 -6.05 13.93 1.54
CA ALA A 123 -7.40 13.37 1.54
C ALA A 123 -8.30 13.87 0.38
N GLY A 124 -7.90 14.92 -0.31
CA GLY A 124 -8.63 15.44 -1.47
C GLY A 124 -7.96 15.04 -2.78
N PHE A 125 -7.06 15.88 -3.22
CA PHE A 125 -6.52 15.80 -4.59
C PHE A 125 -5.60 14.62 -4.84
N PHE A 126 -4.73 14.28 -3.89
CA PHE A 126 -3.80 13.15 -4.05
C PHE A 126 -4.54 11.82 -4.04
N THR A 127 -5.49 11.64 -3.14
CA THR A 127 -6.35 10.46 -3.11
C THR A 127 -7.16 10.31 -4.40
N ALA A 128 -7.79 11.38 -4.89
CA ALA A 128 -8.53 11.36 -6.15
C ALA A 128 -7.63 10.97 -7.34
N ASN A 129 -6.41 11.55 -7.41
CA ASN A 129 -5.43 11.20 -8.44
C ASN A 129 -4.96 9.75 -8.34
N ASN A 130 -4.63 9.28 -7.15
CA ASN A 130 -4.07 7.94 -6.93
C ASN A 130 -5.09 6.82 -7.19
N ILE A 131 -6.35 7.02 -6.78
CA ILE A 131 -7.43 6.07 -7.07
C ILE A 131 -7.70 6.04 -8.57
N ALA A 132 -7.83 7.21 -9.23
CA ALA A 132 -8.00 7.29 -10.68
C ALA A 132 -6.85 6.61 -11.43
N TYR A 133 -5.62 6.82 -11.01
CA TYR A 133 -4.44 6.18 -11.60
C TYR A 133 -4.46 4.65 -11.45
N SER A 134 -4.87 4.15 -10.29
CA SER A 134 -4.99 2.72 -10.04
C SER A 134 -6.13 2.09 -10.85
N THR A 135 -7.29 2.73 -10.88
CA THR A 135 -8.46 2.32 -11.69
C THR A 135 -8.13 2.30 -13.18
N LEU A 136 -7.35 3.27 -13.66
CA LEU A 136 -6.93 3.35 -15.06
C LEU A 136 -6.18 2.09 -15.53
N THR A 137 -5.44 1.39 -14.66
CA THR A 137 -4.77 0.12 -15.00
C THR A 137 -5.76 -0.94 -15.51
N ALA A 138 -6.94 -1.01 -14.91
CA ALA A 138 -7.98 -1.96 -15.31
C ALA A 138 -8.72 -1.52 -16.59
N LEU A 139 -8.82 -0.19 -16.81
CA LEU A 139 -9.58 0.38 -17.90
C LEU A 139 -8.83 0.43 -19.25
N ILE A 140 -7.51 0.26 -19.26
CA ILE A 140 -6.70 0.40 -20.49
C ILE A 140 -6.25 -0.92 -21.11
N THR A 141 -6.39 -2.04 -20.40
CA THR A 141 -6.06 -3.38 -20.92
C THR A 141 -6.77 -4.49 -20.15
N LYS A 142 -7.20 -5.53 -20.86
CA LYS A 142 -7.68 -6.80 -20.30
C LYS A 142 -6.56 -7.84 -20.17
N ASN A 143 -5.42 -7.62 -20.84
CA ASN A 143 -4.30 -8.57 -20.88
C ASN A 143 -3.54 -8.58 -19.53
N SER A 144 -3.57 -9.72 -18.86
CA SER A 144 -2.92 -9.91 -17.55
C SER A 144 -1.42 -9.69 -17.59
N ALA A 145 -0.73 -10.13 -18.66
CA ALA A 145 0.71 -9.92 -18.80
C ALA A 145 1.06 -8.43 -18.97
N GLU A 146 0.22 -7.66 -19.68
CA GLU A 146 0.41 -6.21 -19.79
C GLU A 146 0.21 -5.49 -18.46
N ARG A 147 -0.80 -5.88 -17.66
CA ARG A 147 -1.01 -5.34 -16.30
C ARG A 147 0.21 -5.57 -15.40
N VAL A 148 0.81 -6.77 -15.45
CA VAL A 148 2.03 -7.08 -14.70
C VAL A 148 3.20 -6.22 -15.16
N GLN A 149 3.39 -6.07 -16.49
CA GLN A 149 4.46 -5.21 -17.04
C GLN A 149 4.28 -3.75 -16.62
N MET A 150 3.06 -3.22 -16.67
CA MET A 150 2.76 -1.86 -16.20
C MET A 150 3.08 -1.69 -14.71
N GLY A 151 2.66 -2.65 -13.88
CA GLY A 151 2.99 -2.66 -12.46
C GLY A 151 4.51 -2.62 -12.21
N SER A 152 5.29 -3.41 -12.95
CA SER A 152 6.76 -3.40 -12.84
C SER A 152 7.37 -2.06 -13.25
N ILE A 153 6.91 -1.45 -14.34
CA ILE A 153 7.36 -0.14 -14.80
C ILE A 153 7.01 0.94 -13.76
N ARG A 154 5.81 0.90 -13.20
CA ARG A 154 5.37 1.78 -12.11
C ARG A 154 6.33 1.71 -10.92
N PHE A 155 6.67 0.51 -10.45
CA PHE A 155 7.62 0.34 -9.34
C PHE A 155 8.99 0.94 -9.65
N ILE A 156 9.51 0.74 -10.87
CA ILE A 156 10.79 1.32 -11.28
C ILE A 156 10.75 2.85 -11.17
N PHE A 157 9.71 3.48 -11.72
CA PHE A 157 9.57 4.95 -11.63
C PHE A 157 9.37 5.42 -10.19
N ALA A 158 8.54 4.73 -9.40
CA ALA A 158 8.28 5.08 -8.00
C ALA A 158 9.57 5.08 -7.16
N PHE A 159 10.32 3.99 -7.22
CA PHE A 159 11.58 3.87 -6.47
C PHE A 159 12.66 4.82 -6.97
N SER A 160 12.82 4.95 -8.29
CA SER A 160 13.80 5.86 -8.87
C SER A 160 13.53 7.31 -8.49
N THR A 161 12.25 7.73 -8.52
CA THR A 161 11.86 9.09 -8.14
C THR A 161 12.09 9.31 -6.64
N SER A 162 11.70 8.37 -5.79
CA SER A 162 11.90 8.49 -4.34
C SER A 162 13.39 8.62 -3.99
N LEU A 163 14.25 7.82 -4.63
CA LEU A 163 15.71 7.90 -4.47
C LEU A 163 16.25 9.26 -4.93
N LEU A 164 15.82 9.72 -6.09
CA LEU A 164 16.25 11.01 -6.64
C LEU A 164 15.87 12.15 -5.70
N ILE A 165 14.62 12.21 -5.25
CA ILE A 165 14.12 13.24 -4.33
C ILE A 165 14.93 13.26 -3.03
N GLN A 166 15.17 12.10 -2.42
CA GLN A 166 15.94 12.03 -1.17
C GLN A 166 17.43 12.41 -1.36
N THR A 167 17.95 12.23 -2.56
CA THR A 167 19.37 12.55 -2.88
C THR A 167 19.57 14.03 -3.17
N VAL A 168 18.67 14.64 -3.98
CA VAL A 168 18.94 15.99 -4.52
C VAL A 168 18.25 17.12 -3.77
N THR A 169 17.29 16.82 -2.88
CA THR A 169 16.45 17.87 -2.25
C THR A 169 17.27 18.77 -1.35
N VAL A 170 18.15 18.23 -0.50
CA VAL A 170 18.92 19.01 0.47
C VAL A 170 19.87 19.97 -0.26
N GLU A 171 20.68 19.45 -1.16
CA GLU A 171 21.58 20.27 -1.99
C GLU A 171 20.81 21.30 -2.83
N GLY A 172 19.65 20.89 -3.37
CA GLY A 172 18.77 21.78 -4.12
C GLY A 172 18.24 22.94 -3.28
N VAL A 173 17.80 22.68 -2.05
CA VAL A 173 17.36 23.73 -1.12
C VAL A 173 18.49 24.70 -0.83
N GLU A 174 19.70 24.23 -0.56
CA GLU A 174 20.88 25.07 -0.33
C GLU A 174 21.25 25.90 -1.57
N LEU A 175 21.23 25.29 -2.77
CA LEU A 175 21.54 25.95 -4.05
C LEU A 175 20.60 27.12 -4.32
N PHE A 176 19.33 27.04 -3.95
CA PHE A 176 18.34 28.10 -4.12
C PHE A 176 18.26 29.07 -2.93
N GLY A 177 19.30 29.11 -2.08
CA GLY A 177 19.46 30.12 -1.03
C GLY A 177 19.04 29.64 0.37
N GLY A 178 18.72 28.36 0.53
CA GLY A 178 18.33 27.77 1.81
C GLY A 178 17.00 28.29 2.37
N GLY A 179 16.67 27.89 3.60
CA GLY A 179 15.52 28.40 4.34
C GLY A 179 14.21 28.40 3.54
N GLU A 180 13.35 29.40 3.78
CA GLU A 180 12.04 29.53 3.14
C GLU A 180 12.13 29.61 1.60
N GLN A 181 13.11 30.34 1.07
CA GLN A 181 13.25 30.51 -0.37
C GLN A 181 13.65 29.23 -1.07
N GLY A 182 14.63 28.51 -0.52
CA GLY A 182 15.08 27.23 -1.06
C GLY A 182 13.97 26.18 -1.09
N TRP A 183 13.25 26.03 0.02
CA TRP A 183 12.12 25.08 0.09
C TRP A 183 11.00 25.42 -0.90
N ARG A 184 10.65 26.71 -1.03
CA ARG A 184 9.65 27.17 -2.00
C ARG A 184 10.08 26.90 -3.44
N ALA A 185 11.34 27.17 -3.79
CA ALA A 185 11.86 26.91 -5.12
C ALA A 185 11.82 25.42 -5.48
N ILE A 186 12.26 24.56 -4.57
CA ILE A 186 12.21 23.10 -4.75
C ILE A 186 10.76 22.60 -4.88
N ALA A 187 9.83 23.09 -4.06
CA ALA A 187 8.42 22.73 -4.16
C ALA A 187 7.81 23.11 -5.51
N ILE A 188 8.16 24.29 -6.05
CA ILE A 188 7.71 24.72 -7.38
C ILE A 188 8.30 23.81 -8.48
N ILE A 189 9.60 23.54 -8.43
CA ILE A 189 10.26 22.65 -9.41
C ILE A 189 9.61 21.27 -9.40
N TYR A 190 9.40 20.70 -8.22
CA TYR A 190 8.78 19.39 -8.09
C TYR A 190 7.30 19.36 -8.49
N ALA A 191 6.56 20.43 -8.20
CA ALA A 191 5.19 20.58 -8.67
C ALA A 191 5.10 20.60 -10.21
N VAL A 192 6.02 21.32 -10.86
CA VAL A 192 6.09 21.38 -12.33
C VAL A 192 6.48 20.02 -12.94
N ILE A 193 7.51 19.37 -12.38
CA ILE A 193 7.93 18.02 -12.82
C ILE A 193 6.78 17.03 -12.66
N GLY A 194 6.12 17.02 -11.49
CA GLY A 194 4.98 16.16 -11.23
C GLY A 194 3.82 16.41 -12.17
N LEU A 195 3.49 17.69 -12.43
CA LEU A 195 2.41 18.05 -13.36
C LEU A 195 2.73 17.60 -14.79
N ALA A 196 3.95 17.78 -15.25
CA ALA A 196 4.39 17.33 -16.58
C ALA A 196 4.32 15.79 -16.69
N ALA A 197 4.85 15.07 -15.69
CA ALA A 197 4.85 13.61 -15.66
C ALA A 197 3.42 13.04 -15.59
N ASN A 198 2.56 13.62 -14.75
CA ASN A 198 1.15 13.20 -14.65
C ASN A 198 0.39 13.46 -15.96
N THR A 199 0.60 14.60 -16.59
CA THR A 199 -0.02 14.93 -17.88
C THR A 199 0.45 13.98 -18.96
N LEU A 200 1.76 13.69 -19.02
CA LEU A 200 2.32 12.69 -19.94
C LEU A 200 1.68 11.32 -19.74
N SER A 201 1.53 10.88 -18.50
CA SER A 201 0.89 9.60 -18.17
C SER A 201 -0.54 9.53 -18.68
N VAL A 202 -1.35 10.55 -18.41
CA VAL A 202 -2.76 10.62 -18.88
C VAL A 202 -2.86 10.63 -20.40
N MET A 203 -1.95 11.35 -21.08
CA MET A 203 -1.96 11.46 -22.53
C MET A 203 -1.43 10.22 -23.26
N SER A 204 -0.62 9.41 -22.58
CA SER A 204 0.02 8.22 -23.16
C SER A 204 -0.92 7.04 -23.37
N VAL A 205 -2.07 7.02 -22.71
CA VAL A 205 -3.03 5.92 -22.74
C VAL A 205 -4.45 6.40 -22.97
N ARG A 206 -5.29 5.50 -23.47
CA ARG A 206 -6.74 5.73 -23.64
C ARG A 206 -7.48 4.59 -22.96
N GLU A 207 -8.59 4.93 -22.31
CA GLU A 207 -9.51 3.94 -21.75
C GLU A 207 -10.18 3.17 -22.89
N LEU A 208 -10.40 1.89 -22.67
CA LEU A 208 -11.16 1.04 -23.58
C LEU A 208 -12.63 1.48 -23.58
N PRO A 209 -13.33 1.36 -24.72
CA PRO A 209 -14.76 1.58 -24.78
C PRO A 209 -15.54 0.66 -23.84
N ASP A 210 -16.67 1.13 -23.33
CA ASP A 210 -17.49 0.38 -22.36
C ASP A 210 -17.94 -0.99 -22.88
N ASP A 211 -18.22 -1.10 -24.17
CA ASP A 211 -18.56 -2.35 -24.89
C ASP A 211 -17.41 -3.37 -24.91
N GLU A 212 -16.15 -2.91 -24.91
CA GLU A 212 -14.99 -3.80 -24.78
C GLU A 212 -14.69 -4.13 -23.30
N LEU A 213 -15.16 -3.34 -22.32
CA LEU A 213 -14.90 -3.57 -20.90
C LEU A 213 -15.92 -4.53 -20.28
N GLU A 214 -17.18 -4.47 -20.70
CA GLU A 214 -18.23 -5.41 -20.31
C GLU A 214 -18.03 -6.71 -21.09
N ASP A 215 -17.49 -7.76 -20.45
CA ASP A 215 -17.64 -9.12 -20.92
C ASP A 215 -19.12 -9.48 -20.74
N ARG A 216 -19.95 -9.24 -21.75
CA ARG A 216 -21.16 -10.04 -21.86
C ARG A 216 -20.70 -11.48 -22.00
N PRO A 217 -21.06 -12.39 -21.09
CA PRO A 217 -20.98 -13.80 -21.41
C PRO A 217 -21.82 -13.96 -22.67
N GLU A 218 -21.19 -14.32 -23.81
CA GLU A 218 -21.92 -14.82 -24.95
C GLU A 218 -22.69 -16.04 -24.45
N THR A 219 -23.93 -15.85 -24.08
CA THR A 219 -24.87 -16.94 -23.88
C THR A 219 -24.93 -17.70 -25.20
N GLU A 220 -24.91 -19.03 -25.14
CA GLU A 220 -25.09 -19.89 -26.33
C GLU A 220 -26.31 -19.48 -27.18
N ALA A 221 -27.29 -18.77 -26.59
CA ALA A 221 -28.39 -18.10 -27.26
C ALA A 221 -27.97 -17.01 -28.25
N ASP A 222 -26.88 -16.29 -28.05
CA ASP A 222 -26.40 -15.27 -29.00
C ASP A 222 -25.70 -15.87 -30.24
N ARG A 223 -25.29 -17.14 -30.19
CA ARG A 223 -24.74 -17.88 -31.35
C ARG A 223 -25.82 -18.45 -32.27
N GLU A 224 -27.03 -18.69 -31.76
CA GLU A 224 -28.15 -19.24 -32.55
C GLU A 224 -29.12 -18.17 -33.05
N THR A 225 -29.09 -16.96 -32.54
CA THR A 225 -30.00 -15.88 -32.93
C THR A 225 -29.36 -14.79 -33.79
N GLY A 226 -28.54 -15.18 -34.76
CA GLY A 226 -28.28 -14.33 -35.94
C GLY A 226 -29.59 -14.05 -36.72
N SER A 227 -30.77 -14.31 -36.14
CA SER A 227 -32.07 -14.06 -36.75
C SER A 227 -33.19 -14.29 -35.71
N ARG A 228 -33.72 -13.20 -35.18
CA ARG A 228 -35.12 -12.95 -34.87
C ARG A 228 -35.31 -12.07 -33.63
N ASP A 229 -35.86 -10.94 -33.93
CA ASP A 229 -36.53 -9.95 -33.10
C ASP A 229 -37.66 -10.58 -32.23
N GLY A 230 -37.77 -10.21 -30.93
CA GLY A 230 -38.98 -10.46 -30.14
C GLY A 230 -38.83 -11.29 -28.87
N GLY A 231 -38.13 -10.80 -27.86
CA GLY A 231 -38.24 -11.29 -26.48
C GLY A 231 -38.78 -10.20 -25.56
N SER A 232 -39.84 -10.49 -24.78
CA SER A 232 -40.55 -9.52 -23.93
C SER A 232 -39.69 -9.03 -22.76
N ASP A 233 -39.88 -7.77 -22.36
CA ASP A 233 -39.17 -7.11 -21.24
C ASP A 233 -39.36 -7.84 -19.89
N GLU A 234 -40.43 -8.63 -19.74
CA GLU A 234 -40.71 -9.42 -18.51
C GLU A 234 -39.69 -10.53 -18.25
N ASP A 235 -39.17 -11.20 -19.29
CA ASP A 235 -38.13 -12.26 -19.11
C ASP A 235 -36.76 -11.68 -18.73
N ARG A 236 -36.52 -10.40 -19.06
CA ARG A 236 -35.28 -9.69 -18.67
C ARG A 236 -35.31 -9.24 -17.21
N ASP A 237 -36.47 -8.83 -16.70
CA ASP A 237 -36.64 -8.41 -15.32
C ASP A 237 -36.59 -9.60 -14.36
N GLU A 238 -37.18 -10.77 -14.72
CA GLU A 238 -37.04 -11.99 -13.91
C GLU A 238 -35.60 -12.54 -13.84
N ALA A 239 -34.83 -12.44 -14.92
CA ALA A 239 -33.42 -12.85 -14.93
C ALA A 239 -32.55 -11.91 -14.10
N ARG A 240 -32.89 -10.62 -14.10
CA ARG A 240 -32.22 -9.58 -13.32
C ARG A 240 -32.55 -9.70 -11.83
N ASP A 241 -33.79 -9.91 -11.47
CA ASP A 241 -34.22 -10.15 -10.08
C ASP A 241 -33.64 -11.43 -9.50
N LYS A 242 -33.47 -12.50 -10.32
CA LYS A 242 -32.80 -13.72 -9.89
C LYS A 242 -31.28 -13.55 -9.73
N ALA A 243 -30.65 -12.70 -10.54
CA ALA A 243 -29.24 -12.38 -10.41
C ALA A 243 -28.99 -11.43 -9.21
N GLU A 244 -29.85 -10.44 -8.97
CA GLU A 244 -29.80 -9.56 -7.80
C GLU A 244 -30.14 -10.31 -6.52
N GLY A 245 -31.09 -11.25 -6.53
CA GLY A 245 -31.44 -12.10 -5.39
C GLY A 245 -30.37 -13.10 -5.00
N ALA A 246 -29.55 -13.59 -5.95
CA ALA A 246 -28.40 -14.44 -5.67
C ALA A 246 -27.22 -13.66 -5.07
N ASP A 247 -27.07 -12.39 -5.45
CA ASP A 247 -26.02 -11.49 -4.93
C ASP A 247 -26.33 -10.97 -3.52
N ASP A 248 -27.63 -10.88 -3.14
CA ASP A 248 -28.06 -10.50 -1.79
C ASP A 248 -28.00 -11.63 -0.75
N ALA A 249 -28.07 -12.89 -1.17
CA ALA A 249 -28.02 -14.04 -0.28
C ALA A 249 -26.63 -14.28 0.32
N ASP A 250 -25.56 -13.73 -0.30
CA ASP A 250 -24.16 -13.89 0.14
C ASP A 250 -23.56 -12.64 0.81
N LYS A 251 -24.35 -11.58 1.03
CA LYS A 251 -23.88 -10.37 1.73
C LYS A 251 -23.79 -10.62 3.23
N LEU A 252 -22.57 -11.01 3.65
CA LEU A 252 -22.22 -11.08 5.06
C LEU A 252 -22.53 -9.77 5.79
N SER A 253 -23.24 -9.85 6.92
CA SER A 253 -23.44 -8.69 7.79
C SER A 253 -22.07 -8.10 8.21
N ALA A 254 -21.94 -6.78 8.28
CA ALA A 254 -20.72 -6.10 8.74
C ALA A 254 -20.23 -6.63 10.11
N ARG A 255 -21.17 -6.99 11.00
CA ARG A 255 -20.87 -7.58 12.31
C ARG A 255 -20.29 -8.99 12.20
N GLU A 256 -20.77 -9.78 11.27
CA GLU A 256 -20.29 -11.15 11.03
C GLU A 256 -18.92 -11.13 10.38
N SER A 257 -18.72 -10.25 9.40
CA SER A 257 -17.42 -10.00 8.77
C SER A 257 -16.36 -9.57 9.79
N ALA A 258 -16.71 -8.62 10.67
CA ALA A 258 -15.83 -8.21 11.76
C ALA A 258 -15.52 -9.37 12.73
N ARG A 259 -16.50 -10.22 13.03
CA ARG A 259 -16.27 -11.39 13.88
C ARG A 259 -15.34 -12.42 13.24
N LEU A 260 -15.48 -12.67 11.94
CA LEU A 260 -14.58 -13.56 11.20
C LEU A 260 -13.16 -13.00 11.12
N LEU A 261 -13.00 -11.69 10.87
CA LEU A 261 -11.71 -11.00 10.87
C LEU A 261 -11.01 -11.10 12.22
N LEU A 262 -11.71 -10.70 13.31
CA LEU A 262 -11.15 -10.71 14.66
C LEU A 262 -10.95 -12.13 15.22
N GLY A 263 -11.68 -13.12 14.68
CA GLY A 263 -11.50 -14.53 15.01
C GLY A 263 -10.32 -15.21 14.31
N ASN A 264 -9.75 -14.59 13.27
CA ASN A 264 -8.61 -15.12 12.54
C ASN A 264 -7.29 -14.61 13.13
N ARG A 265 -6.64 -15.42 13.96
CA ARG A 265 -5.35 -15.08 14.60
C ARG A 265 -4.25 -14.77 13.59
N TYR A 266 -4.23 -15.45 12.44
CA TYR A 266 -3.20 -15.23 11.41
C TYR A 266 -3.37 -13.89 10.74
N TYR A 267 -4.61 -13.51 10.44
CA TYR A 267 -4.92 -12.19 9.91
C TYR A 267 -4.52 -11.08 10.90
N LEU A 268 -4.84 -11.24 12.19
CA LEU A 268 -4.44 -10.25 13.21
C LEU A 268 -2.92 -10.10 13.32
N ILE A 269 -2.16 -11.20 13.23
CA ILE A 269 -0.69 -11.14 13.20
C ILE A 269 -0.23 -10.33 11.98
N ILE A 270 -0.76 -10.62 10.78
CA ILE A 270 -0.41 -9.91 9.56
C ILE A 270 -0.74 -8.41 9.67
N LEU A 271 -1.92 -8.08 10.19
CA LEU A 271 -2.33 -6.69 10.40
C LEU A 271 -1.38 -5.94 11.34
N VAL A 272 -1.00 -6.56 12.46
CA VAL A 272 -0.02 -5.97 13.40
C VAL A 272 1.35 -5.80 12.72
N VAL A 273 1.80 -6.75 11.92
CA VAL A 273 3.04 -6.64 11.13
C VAL A 273 2.97 -5.44 10.18
N PHE A 274 1.85 -5.23 9.49
CA PHE A 274 1.66 -4.05 8.63
C PHE A 274 1.75 -2.74 9.43
N VAL A 275 1.03 -2.65 10.54
CA VAL A 275 1.05 -1.45 11.40
C VAL A 275 2.47 -1.17 11.91
N LEU A 276 3.18 -2.18 12.43
CA LEU A 276 4.55 -2.02 12.91
C LEU A 276 5.51 -1.59 11.80
N THR A 277 5.34 -2.14 10.59
CA THR A 277 6.12 -1.73 9.41
C THR A 277 5.93 -0.25 9.10
N GLN A 278 4.69 0.26 9.20
CA GLN A 278 4.42 1.67 8.98
C GLN A 278 4.96 2.57 10.09
N VAL A 279 4.88 2.12 11.34
CA VAL A 279 5.43 2.85 12.49
C VAL A 279 6.94 3.01 12.38
N PHE A 280 7.69 1.93 12.09
CA PHE A 280 9.13 2.08 11.94
C PHE A 280 9.53 2.86 10.69
N THR A 281 8.76 2.75 9.58
CA THR A 281 8.98 3.56 8.38
C THR A 281 8.84 5.06 8.71
N ALA A 282 7.85 5.43 9.51
CA ALA A 282 7.68 6.81 9.96
C ALA A 282 8.89 7.32 10.77
N THR A 283 9.48 6.48 11.63
CA THR A 283 10.70 6.86 12.37
C THR A 283 11.93 6.93 11.46
N LEU A 284 12.04 6.11 10.44
CA LEU A 284 13.11 6.22 9.43
C LEU A 284 12.98 7.50 8.59
N ASN A 285 11.76 7.97 8.33
CA ASN A 285 11.53 9.26 7.67
C ASN A 285 12.04 10.46 8.50
N MET A 286 12.25 10.28 9.82
CA MET A 286 12.96 11.25 10.66
C MET A 286 14.48 11.18 10.50
N GLY A 287 15.00 10.39 9.59
CA GLY A 287 16.43 10.22 9.33
C GLY A 287 17.15 11.52 9.02
N ILE A 288 16.47 12.48 8.39
CA ILE A 288 17.02 13.81 8.12
C ILE A 288 17.52 14.50 9.42
N TYR A 289 16.81 14.38 10.54
CA TYR A 289 17.24 14.92 11.81
C TYR A 289 18.49 14.22 12.36
N PHE A 290 18.54 12.89 12.23
CA PHE A 290 19.71 12.10 12.62
C PHE A 290 20.95 12.50 11.77
N MET A 291 20.78 12.64 10.46
CA MET A 291 21.86 13.07 9.56
C MET A 291 22.33 14.48 9.90
N THR A 292 21.41 15.43 10.06
CA THR A 292 21.73 16.84 10.34
C THR A 292 22.37 17.05 11.70
N TYR A 293 21.78 16.48 12.76
CA TYR A 293 22.17 16.83 14.14
C TYR A 293 23.17 15.84 14.77
N ILE A 294 23.19 14.58 14.35
CA ILE A 294 24.13 13.57 14.87
C ILE A 294 25.33 13.42 13.93
N LEU A 295 25.09 13.14 12.66
CA LEU A 295 26.17 12.94 11.66
C LEU A 295 26.72 14.24 11.11
N LYS A 296 26.06 15.38 11.37
CA LYS A 296 26.46 16.74 10.94
C LYS A 296 26.55 16.91 9.41
N ASP A 297 25.80 16.07 8.66
CA ASP A 297 25.73 16.15 7.20
C ASP A 297 24.35 15.66 6.72
N ALA A 298 23.46 16.60 6.41
CA ALA A 298 22.10 16.32 5.92
C ALA A 298 22.10 15.60 4.56
N ASN A 299 23.17 15.74 3.75
CA ASN A 299 23.29 15.11 2.43
C ASN A 299 23.45 13.59 2.52
N LEU A 300 23.81 13.04 3.70
CA LEU A 300 23.86 11.61 3.94
C LEU A 300 22.49 10.94 3.79
N LEU A 301 21.38 11.69 3.79
CA LEU A 301 20.06 11.13 3.54
C LEU A 301 19.99 10.38 2.20
N GLY A 302 20.61 10.93 1.14
CA GLY A 302 20.71 10.27 -0.16
C GLY A 302 21.39 8.90 -0.10
N PRO A 303 22.67 8.81 0.32
CA PRO A 303 23.39 7.54 0.50
C PRO A 303 22.61 6.51 1.35
N PHE A 304 21.96 6.93 2.43
CA PHE A 304 21.12 6.02 3.24
C PHE A 304 19.88 5.56 2.49
N ALA A 305 19.23 6.43 1.72
CA ALA A 305 18.12 6.04 0.85
C ALA A 305 18.55 5.00 -0.19
N TRP A 306 19.73 5.13 -0.79
CA TRP A 306 20.31 4.13 -1.69
C TRP A 306 20.59 2.81 -0.97
N ALA A 307 21.18 2.85 0.22
CA ALA A 307 21.46 1.65 1.03
C ALA A 307 20.19 0.92 1.48
N ILE A 308 19.05 1.61 1.60
CA ILE A 308 17.75 1.00 1.91
C ILE A 308 17.13 0.41 0.63
N ASN A 309 16.94 1.22 -0.40
CA ASN A 309 16.05 0.89 -1.51
C ASN A 309 16.68 -0.05 -2.54
N VAL A 310 17.96 0.11 -2.90
CA VAL A 310 18.60 -0.74 -3.91
C VAL A 310 18.70 -2.21 -3.48
N PRO A 311 19.20 -2.53 -2.26
CA PRO A 311 19.20 -3.90 -1.79
C PRO A 311 17.80 -4.47 -1.57
N LEU A 312 16.82 -3.65 -1.15
CA LEU A 312 15.43 -4.05 -1.01
C LEU A 312 14.84 -4.50 -2.35
N ILE A 313 15.04 -3.71 -3.41
CA ILE A 313 14.56 -4.03 -4.77
C ILE A 313 15.23 -5.31 -5.28
N ALA A 314 16.55 -5.42 -5.13
CA ALA A 314 17.30 -6.62 -5.55
C ALA A 314 16.76 -7.88 -4.84
N GLY A 315 16.57 -7.80 -3.53
CA GLY A 315 15.99 -8.89 -2.75
C GLY A 315 14.52 -9.19 -3.13
N LEU A 316 13.73 -8.17 -3.46
CA LEU A 316 12.34 -8.34 -3.91
C LEU A 316 12.27 -9.11 -5.24
N VAL A 317 13.15 -8.78 -6.20
CA VAL A 317 13.25 -9.49 -7.49
C VAL A 317 13.66 -10.95 -7.28
N LEU A 318 14.53 -11.24 -6.33
CA LEU A 318 14.98 -12.58 -6.02
C LEU A 318 13.99 -13.40 -5.17
N THR A 319 13.08 -12.75 -4.47
CA THR A 319 12.13 -13.40 -3.54
C THR A 319 11.32 -14.54 -4.19
N PRO A 320 10.70 -14.41 -5.38
CA PRO A 320 9.96 -15.51 -5.98
C PRO A 320 10.82 -16.75 -6.26
N ALA A 321 12.06 -16.56 -6.73
CA ALA A 321 13.00 -17.64 -6.98
C ALA A 321 13.45 -18.34 -5.67
N ILE A 322 13.61 -17.56 -4.59
CA ILE A 322 13.94 -18.09 -3.28
C ILE A 322 12.77 -18.89 -2.72
N VAL A 323 11.54 -18.33 -2.79
CA VAL A 323 10.33 -19.01 -2.30
C VAL A 323 10.08 -20.30 -3.07
N SER A 324 10.23 -20.31 -4.41
CA SER A 324 10.04 -21.51 -5.22
C SER A 324 11.05 -22.63 -4.87
N ARG A 325 12.28 -22.26 -4.46
CA ARG A 325 13.32 -23.24 -4.08
C ARG A 325 13.13 -23.81 -2.67
N PHE A 326 12.64 -23.00 -1.72
CA PHE A 326 12.46 -23.40 -0.31
C PHE A 326 11.05 -23.88 0.01
N GLY A 327 10.09 -23.70 -0.89
CA GLY A 327 8.74 -24.27 -0.86
C GLY A 327 7.76 -23.67 0.14
N ARG A 328 8.19 -22.73 1.01
CA ARG A 328 7.33 -22.10 2.02
C ARG A 328 7.67 -20.62 2.18
N MET A 329 6.65 -19.76 2.00
CA MET A 329 6.77 -18.31 2.17
C MET A 329 7.17 -17.94 3.61
N GLN A 330 6.54 -18.56 4.60
CA GLN A 330 6.83 -18.33 6.02
C GLN A 330 8.32 -18.53 6.35
N SER A 331 8.92 -19.63 5.90
CA SER A 331 10.32 -19.93 6.21
C SER A 331 11.26 -18.91 5.60
N VAL A 332 11.05 -18.53 4.34
CA VAL A 332 11.85 -17.52 3.63
C VAL A 332 11.71 -16.15 4.29
N THR A 333 10.49 -15.75 4.63
CA THR A 333 10.18 -14.47 5.26
C THR A 333 10.80 -14.37 6.67
N THR A 334 10.66 -15.44 7.48
CA THR A 334 11.23 -15.49 8.84
C THR A 334 12.74 -15.45 8.82
N THR A 335 13.39 -16.23 7.92
CA THR A 335 14.87 -16.21 7.76
C THR A 335 15.34 -14.84 7.29
N GLY A 336 14.64 -14.24 6.31
CA GLY A 336 14.92 -12.89 5.86
C GLY A 336 14.88 -11.89 7.03
N TYR A 337 13.82 -11.93 7.83
CA TYR A 337 13.71 -11.02 8.99
C TYR A 337 14.75 -11.28 10.09
N ALA A 338 15.24 -12.50 10.26
CA ALA A 338 16.38 -12.76 11.15
C ALA A 338 17.64 -12.04 10.66
N ILE A 339 17.91 -12.05 9.35
CA ILE A 339 18.97 -11.25 8.73
C ILE A 339 18.74 -9.76 8.92
N ALA A 340 17.48 -9.29 8.74
CA ALA A 340 17.12 -7.90 8.94
C ALA A 340 17.38 -7.42 10.38
N VAL A 341 17.02 -8.23 11.38
CA VAL A 341 17.31 -7.94 12.80
C VAL A 341 18.80 -7.87 13.06
N ALA A 342 19.59 -8.83 12.56
CA ALA A 342 21.05 -8.81 12.68
C ALA A 342 21.64 -7.55 12.02
N GLY A 343 21.18 -7.20 10.83
CA GLY A 343 21.55 -5.96 10.14
C GLY A 343 21.21 -4.71 10.97
N ARG A 344 19.98 -4.62 11.52
CA ARG A 344 19.57 -3.47 12.35
C ARG A 344 20.38 -3.35 13.65
N LEU A 345 20.69 -4.45 14.30
CA LEU A 345 21.60 -4.44 15.45
C LEU A 345 23.01 -3.97 15.04
N GLY A 346 23.49 -4.37 13.86
CA GLY A 346 24.72 -3.84 13.29
C GLY A 346 24.67 -2.34 13.04
N VAL A 347 23.54 -1.79 12.55
CA VAL A 347 23.34 -0.35 12.40
C VAL A 347 23.40 0.37 13.75
N VAL A 348 22.81 -0.21 14.81
CA VAL A 348 22.88 0.34 16.17
C VAL A 348 24.35 0.43 16.62
N VAL A 349 25.09 -0.64 16.53
CA VAL A 349 26.53 -0.67 16.91
C VAL A 349 27.33 0.35 16.08
N ALA A 350 27.15 0.35 14.75
CA ALA A 350 27.86 1.27 13.86
C ALA A 350 27.49 2.74 14.14
N GLY A 351 26.23 3.03 14.52
CA GLY A 351 25.76 4.36 14.88
C GLY A 351 26.46 4.89 16.13
N TYR A 352 26.62 4.07 17.17
CA TYR A 352 27.36 4.45 18.37
C TYR A 352 28.88 4.56 18.13
N LEU A 353 29.43 3.83 17.16
CA LEU A 353 30.82 3.97 16.71
C LEU A 353 31.03 5.20 15.81
N GLY A 354 29.96 5.86 15.37
CA GLY A 354 30.03 7.00 14.44
C GLY A 354 30.53 6.64 13.04
N SER A 355 30.48 5.35 12.65
CA SER A 355 31.01 4.88 11.37
C SER A 355 29.91 4.84 10.30
N VAL A 356 29.84 5.88 9.47
CA VAL A 356 28.86 5.97 8.37
C VAL A 356 28.99 4.78 7.39
N PRO A 357 30.20 4.33 6.94
CA PRO A 357 30.30 3.20 6.02
C PRO A 357 29.73 1.90 6.61
N LEU A 358 29.95 1.63 7.90
CA LEU A 358 29.39 0.46 8.56
C LEU A 358 27.86 0.58 8.70
N MET A 359 27.35 1.78 9.01
CA MET A 359 25.90 2.02 9.05
C MET A 359 25.25 1.73 7.70
N LEU A 360 25.85 2.19 6.60
CA LEU A 360 25.35 1.95 5.24
C LEU A 360 25.36 0.44 4.90
N ALA A 361 26.47 -0.25 5.19
CA ALA A 361 26.60 -1.67 4.93
C ALA A 361 25.55 -2.51 5.70
N PHE A 362 25.39 -2.25 7.00
CA PHE A 362 24.39 -2.94 7.82
C PHE A 362 22.94 -2.53 7.47
N THR A 363 22.72 -1.31 7.02
CA THR A 363 21.40 -0.87 6.49
C THR A 363 21.06 -1.65 5.22
N ALA A 364 22.01 -1.83 4.30
CA ALA A 364 21.84 -2.64 3.10
C ALA A 364 21.54 -4.11 3.44
N LEU A 365 22.27 -4.69 4.41
CA LEU A 365 22.03 -6.05 4.89
C LEU A 365 20.61 -6.18 5.48
N ALA A 366 20.18 -5.22 6.31
CA ALA A 366 18.84 -5.21 6.88
C ALA A 366 17.77 -5.14 5.78
N SER A 367 17.98 -4.32 4.75
CA SER A 367 17.05 -4.13 3.65
C SER A 367 16.87 -5.39 2.79
N ILE A 368 17.97 -6.10 2.50
CA ILE A 368 17.91 -7.43 1.86
C ILE A 368 17.05 -8.38 2.70
N GLY A 369 17.29 -8.41 4.01
CA GLY A 369 16.54 -9.27 4.92
C GLY A 369 15.04 -8.96 4.99
N MET A 370 14.64 -7.70 4.81
CA MET A 370 13.23 -7.28 4.83
C MET A 370 12.49 -7.56 3.52
N SER A 371 13.19 -7.73 2.41
CA SER A 371 12.61 -7.85 1.07
C SER A 371 11.64 -9.02 0.89
N PRO A 372 11.87 -10.25 1.43
CA PRO A 372 10.92 -11.34 1.26
C PRO A 372 9.54 -11.02 1.84
N LEU A 373 9.47 -10.36 2.99
CA LEU A 373 8.16 -9.98 3.56
C LEU A 373 7.42 -9.01 2.65
N GLN A 374 8.08 -8.00 2.11
CA GLN A 374 7.47 -7.04 1.20
C GLN A 374 6.87 -7.73 -0.05
N GLY A 375 7.56 -8.76 -0.56
CA GLY A 375 7.10 -9.52 -1.73
C GLY A 375 5.98 -10.51 -1.45
N THR A 376 5.90 -11.05 -0.21
CA THR A 376 4.95 -12.11 0.14
C THR A 376 3.76 -11.62 0.95
N LEU A 377 3.76 -10.38 1.39
CA LEU A 377 2.79 -9.86 2.35
C LEU A 377 1.33 -9.97 1.87
N ASN A 378 1.06 -9.64 0.59
CA ASN A 378 -0.26 -9.80 0.00
C ASN A 378 -0.65 -11.28 -0.16
N ALA A 379 0.30 -12.15 -0.47
CA ALA A 379 0.06 -13.58 -0.53
C ALA A 379 -0.27 -14.17 0.85
N LEU A 380 0.37 -13.68 1.92
CA LEU A 380 0.05 -14.08 3.29
C LEU A 380 -1.36 -13.64 3.72
N ILE A 381 -1.86 -12.50 3.24
CA ILE A 381 -3.27 -12.09 3.44
C ILE A 381 -4.21 -13.09 2.74
N ALA A 382 -3.89 -13.47 1.50
CA ALA A 382 -4.67 -14.45 0.75
C ALA A 382 -4.70 -15.82 1.46
N GLU A 383 -3.57 -16.29 2.00
CA GLU A 383 -3.49 -17.50 2.82
C GLU A 383 -4.34 -17.39 4.12
N ALA A 384 -4.34 -16.22 4.76
CA ALA A 384 -5.19 -15.99 5.94
C ALA A 384 -6.68 -15.97 5.58
N SER A 385 -7.04 -15.50 4.40
CA SER A 385 -8.40 -15.55 3.88
C SER A 385 -8.82 -16.99 3.56
N GLU A 386 -7.95 -17.75 2.91
CA GLU A 386 -8.15 -19.18 2.64
C GLU A 386 -8.38 -19.97 3.96
N TYR A 387 -7.61 -19.67 5.02
CA TYR A 387 -7.84 -20.26 6.35
C TYR A 387 -9.25 -20.00 6.86
N THR A 388 -9.75 -18.75 6.70
CA THR A 388 -11.13 -18.43 7.10
C THR A 388 -12.14 -19.19 6.27
N TYR A 389 -11.92 -19.29 4.95
CA TYR A 389 -12.80 -20.03 4.05
C TYR A 389 -12.87 -21.52 4.40
N LEU A 390 -11.73 -22.17 4.57
CA LEU A 390 -11.66 -23.59 4.93
C LEU A 390 -12.36 -23.89 6.27
N ARG A 391 -12.36 -22.92 7.19
CA ARG A 391 -12.96 -23.10 8.53
C ARG A 391 -14.44 -22.71 8.59
N SER A 392 -14.89 -21.74 7.82
CA SER A 392 -16.24 -21.15 7.94
C SER A 392 -17.12 -21.32 6.71
N GLY A 393 -16.55 -21.78 5.58
CA GLY A 393 -17.23 -21.83 4.29
C GLY A 393 -17.48 -20.47 3.65
N LYS A 394 -17.01 -19.35 4.27
CA LYS A 394 -17.32 -17.98 3.84
C LYS A 394 -16.07 -17.26 3.36
N ARG A 395 -16.17 -16.63 2.18
CA ARG A 395 -15.08 -15.82 1.61
C ARG A 395 -15.20 -14.36 2.05
N ILE A 396 -14.09 -13.79 2.58
CA ILE A 396 -14.00 -12.40 3.06
C ILE A 396 -12.74 -11.71 2.54
N ASP A 397 -12.19 -12.15 1.39
CA ASP A 397 -10.94 -11.63 0.81
C ASP A 397 -10.95 -10.11 0.70
N GLY A 398 -11.98 -9.54 0.05
CA GLY A 398 -12.09 -8.09 -0.16
C GLY A 398 -12.08 -7.30 1.14
N ILE A 399 -12.75 -7.80 2.19
CA ILE A 399 -12.80 -7.15 3.50
C ILE A 399 -11.44 -7.21 4.19
N MET A 400 -10.72 -8.34 4.09
CA MET A 400 -9.37 -8.47 4.66
C MET A 400 -8.39 -7.50 4.02
N PHE A 401 -8.37 -7.39 2.69
CA PHE A 401 -7.52 -6.44 1.99
C PHE A 401 -7.88 -4.98 2.32
N SER A 402 -9.17 -4.65 2.38
CA SER A 402 -9.63 -3.30 2.72
C SER A 402 -9.25 -2.90 4.14
N CYS A 403 -9.46 -3.77 5.13
CA CYS A 403 -9.05 -3.52 6.51
C CYS A 403 -7.52 -3.43 6.65
N THR A 404 -6.76 -4.18 5.86
CA THR A 404 -5.30 -4.07 5.84
C THR A 404 -4.87 -2.71 5.30
N SER A 405 -5.47 -2.24 4.21
CA SER A 405 -5.21 -0.91 3.65
C SER A 405 -5.48 0.21 4.67
N LEU A 406 -6.62 0.12 5.38
CA LEU A 406 -6.93 1.03 6.48
C LEU A 406 -5.88 0.94 7.60
N GLY A 407 -5.46 -0.27 7.97
CA GLY A 407 -4.42 -0.51 8.97
C GLY A 407 -3.09 0.15 8.62
N VAL A 408 -2.68 0.09 7.34
CA VAL A 408 -1.48 0.77 6.81
C VAL A 408 -1.60 2.29 6.98
N LYS A 409 -2.73 2.89 6.62
CA LYS A 409 -2.93 4.34 6.74
C LYS A 409 -2.96 4.80 8.20
N VAL A 410 -3.69 4.09 9.06
CA VAL A 410 -3.73 4.36 10.50
C VAL A 410 -2.34 4.17 11.12
N GLY A 411 -1.65 3.07 10.80
CA GLY A 411 -0.29 2.81 11.26
C GLY A 411 0.69 3.91 10.86
N GLY A 412 0.63 4.38 9.61
CA GLY A 412 1.44 5.50 9.13
C GLY A 412 1.14 6.81 9.84
N GLY A 413 -0.15 7.09 10.12
CA GLY A 413 -0.56 8.26 10.89
C GLY A 413 -0.06 8.23 12.34
N VAL A 414 -0.31 7.12 13.03
CA VAL A 414 0.17 6.89 14.41
C VAL A 414 1.70 6.95 14.48
N GLY A 415 2.40 6.32 13.53
CA GLY A 415 3.86 6.33 13.47
C GLY A 415 4.42 7.75 13.31
N THR A 416 3.82 8.55 12.44
CA THR A 416 4.22 9.96 12.23
C THR A 416 3.94 10.81 13.48
N ALA A 417 2.77 10.63 14.13
CA ALA A 417 2.45 11.33 15.36
C ALA A 417 3.42 10.95 16.48
N MET A 418 3.69 9.65 16.65
CA MET A 418 4.64 9.16 17.64
C MET A 418 6.04 9.75 17.43
N ALA A 419 6.52 9.79 16.18
CA ALA A 419 7.81 10.40 15.86
C ALA A 419 7.83 11.89 16.22
N GLY A 420 6.78 12.63 15.89
CA GLY A 420 6.64 14.05 16.27
C GLY A 420 6.59 14.27 17.80
N TRP A 421 5.84 13.44 18.53
CA TRP A 421 5.74 13.52 20.00
C TRP A 421 7.06 13.19 20.70
N LEU A 422 7.76 12.15 20.23
CA LEU A 422 9.09 11.79 20.76
C LEU A 422 10.08 12.93 20.53
N LEU A 423 10.10 13.51 19.35
CA LEU A 423 10.98 14.65 19.06
C LEU A 423 10.62 15.86 19.92
N ALA A 424 9.34 16.22 20.04
CA ALA A 424 8.90 17.35 20.85
C ALA A 424 9.20 17.16 22.34
N SER A 425 8.95 15.94 22.88
CA SER A 425 9.19 15.63 24.31
C SER A 425 10.69 15.60 24.67
N SER A 426 11.57 15.45 23.69
CA SER A 426 13.01 15.43 23.90
C SER A 426 13.63 16.80 24.19
N GLY A 427 12.86 17.88 24.03
CA GLY A 427 13.38 19.24 24.15
C GLY A 427 14.12 19.71 22.89
N TYR A 428 13.75 19.19 21.73
CA TYR A 428 14.33 19.59 20.46
C TYR A 428 14.23 21.11 20.21
N VAL A 429 15.34 21.71 19.81
CA VAL A 429 15.43 23.13 19.47
C VAL A 429 15.84 23.26 18.00
N ALA A 430 14.96 23.87 17.20
CA ALA A 430 15.19 24.03 15.77
C ALA A 430 16.45 24.89 15.50
N ASN A 431 17.24 24.47 14.50
CA ASN A 431 18.46 25.15 14.05
C ASN A 431 19.53 25.39 15.14
N ALA A 432 19.47 24.70 16.28
CA ALA A 432 20.52 24.83 17.29
C ALA A 432 21.78 24.04 16.87
N ASP A 433 22.94 24.70 16.94
CA ASP A 433 24.24 24.07 16.64
C ASP A 433 24.51 22.86 17.54
N VAL A 434 24.06 22.94 18.78
CA VAL A 434 24.18 21.90 19.79
C VAL A 434 22.79 21.60 20.36
N GLN A 435 22.33 20.39 20.15
CA GLN A 435 21.06 19.91 20.69
C GLN A 435 21.21 19.48 22.16
N PRO A 436 20.15 19.57 22.99
CA PRO A 436 20.13 19.00 24.32
C PRO A 436 20.50 17.51 24.32
N ALA A 437 21.16 17.03 25.37
CA ALA A 437 21.54 15.62 25.49
C ALA A 437 20.32 14.67 25.42
N SER A 438 19.16 15.11 25.91
CA SER A 438 17.88 14.39 25.80
C SER A 438 17.45 14.21 24.33
N THR A 439 17.59 15.27 23.52
CA THR A 439 17.27 15.23 22.08
C THR A 439 18.22 14.31 21.34
N ILE A 440 19.54 14.39 21.63
CA ILE A 440 20.54 13.50 21.03
C ILE A 440 20.19 12.03 21.33
N SER A 441 19.94 11.70 22.60
CA SER A 441 19.54 10.34 23.00
C SER A 441 18.24 9.89 22.33
N MET A 442 17.27 10.79 22.19
CA MET A 442 16.01 10.51 21.54
C MET A 442 16.20 10.24 20.02
N LEU A 443 17.05 10.99 19.32
CA LEU A 443 17.37 10.76 17.92
C LEU A 443 18.03 9.40 17.70
N TYR A 444 18.97 8.99 18.57
CA TYR A 444 19.51 7.63 18.57
C TYR A 444 18.43 6.59 18.79
N PHE A 445 17.52 6.81 19.74
CA PHE A 445 16.42 5.89 20.00
C PHE A 445 15.47 5.78 18.80
N MET A 446 15.05 6.91 18.21
CA MET A 446 14.12 6.94 17.10
C MET A 446 14.70 6.31 15.82
N TYR A 447 15.95 6.62 15.46
CA TYR A 447 16.52 6.19 14.20
C TYR A 447 17.17 4.81 14.25
N LEU A 448 17.74 4.41 15.40
CA LEU A 448 18.45 3.14 15.55
C LEU A 448 17.60 2.08 16.26
N TRP A 449 17.07 2.42 17.46
CA TRP A 449 16.43 1.42 18.32
C TRP A 449 14.99 1.10 17.93
N ILE A 450 14.14 2.07 17.59
CA ILE A 450 12.75 1.78 17.21
C ILE A 450 12.71 0.83 16.00
N PRO A 451 13.47 1.06 14.90
CA PRO A 451 13.51 0.09 13.79
C PRO A 451 14.05 -1.28 14.20
N ALA A 452 15.05 -1.35 15.08
CA ALA A 452 15.61 -2.62 15.56
C ALA A 452 14.58 -3.40 16.39
N ILE A 453 13.90 -2.74 17.34
CA ILE A 453 12.84 -3.32 18.18
C ILE A 453 11.66 -3.77 17.31
N ALA A 454 11.19 -2.91 16.41
CA ALA A 454 10.08 -3.23 15.52
C ALA A 454 10.38 -4.46 14.65
N ASN A 455 11.56 -4.54 14.06
CA ASN A 455 11.99 -5.72 13.29
C ASN A 455 12.10 -6.97 14.17
N GLY A 456 12.56 -6.84 15.41
CA GLY A 456 12.56 -7.95 16.38
C GLY A 456 11.17 -8.46 16.70
N VAL A 457 10.22 -7.56 16.95
CA VAL A 457 8.81 -7.92 17.20
C VAL A 457 8.19 -8.55 15.96
N ILE A 458 8.43 -7.99 14.78
CA ILE A 458 7.95 -8.57 13.51
C ILE A 458 8.51 -9.98 13.33
N LEU A 459 9.80 -10.22 13.60
CA LEU A 459 10.40 -11.54 13.53
C LEU A 459 9.67 -12.55 14.44
N LEU A 460 9.38 -12.17 15.68
CA LEU A 460 8.64 -13.01 16.62
C LEU A 460 7.21 -13.31 16.15
N LEU A 461 6.54 -12.34 15.54
CA LEU A 461 5.20 -12.51 14.97
C LEU A 461 5.23 -13.44 13.75
N LEU A 462 6.20 -13.27 12.86
CA LEU A 462 6.38 -14.14 11.69
C LEU A 462 6.73 -15.58 12.07
N TRP A 463 7.48 -15.77 13.14
CA TRP A 463 7.76 -17.12 13.65
C TRP A 463 6.50 -17.86 14.11
N ARG A 464 5.48 -17.11 14.58
CA ARG A 464 4.17 -17.64 14.98
C ARG A 464 3.14 -17.71 13.84
N LEU A 465 3.50 -17.20 12.66
CA LEU A 465 2.61 -17.15 11.50
C LEU A 465 2.72 -18.44 10.67
N ASP A 466 2.12 -19.54 11.16
CA ASP A 466 2.14 -20.86 10.52
C ASP A 466 0.89 -21.13 9.66
N VAL A 467 0.33 -20.10 9.01
CA VAL A 467 -0.92 -20.16 8.24
C VAL A 467 -0.87 -21.19 7.10
N GLU A 468 0.26 -21.30 6.38
CA GLU A 468 0.43 -22.27 5.29
C GLU A 468 0.26 -23.72 5.81
N LYS A 469 0.88 -24.05 6.95
CA LYS A 469 0.74 -25.37 7.59
C LYS A 469 -0.67 -25.61 8.10
N ALA A 470 -1.34 -24.55 8.61
CA ALA A 470 -2.71 -24.66 9.09
C ALA A 470 -3.67 -24.95 7.93
N ASN A 471 -3.48 -24.31 6.78
CA ASN A 471 -4.27 -24.58 5.58
C ASN A 471 -4.03 -25.98 5.04
N GLU A 472 -2.77 -26.46 5.00
CA GLU A 472 -2.44 -27.84 4.61
C GLU A 472 -3.17 -28.86 5.48
N ARG A 473 -3.19 -28.66 6.82
CA ARG A 473 -3.89 -29.55 7.76
C ARG A 473 -5.40 -29.54 7.55
N LEU A 474 -6.02 -28.35 7.46
CA LEU A 474 -7.46 -28.23 7.25
C LEU A 474 -7.91 -28.87 5.93
N ARG A 475 -7.13 -28.71 4.86
CA ARG A 475 -7.41 -29.36 3.56
C ARG A 475 -7.33 -30.89 3.68
N ALA A 476 -6.36 -31.43 4.43
CA ALA A 476 -6.22 -32.85 4.66
C ALA A 476 -7.39 -33.41 5.53
N GLU A 477 -7.82 -32.68 6.55
CA GLU A 477 -8.96 -33.03 7.38
C GLU A 477 -10.25 -33.08 6.56
N LEU A 478 -10.54 -32.04 5.78
CA LEU A 478 -11.72 -31.98 4.91
C LEU A 478 -11.72 -33.08 3.83
N ALA A 479 -10.56 -33.41 3.28
CA ALA A 479 -10.44 -34.51 2.32
C ALA A 479 -10.70 -35.88 2.96
N ALA A 480 -10.30 -36.08 4.22
CA ALA A 480 -10.56 -37.30 4.96
C ALA A 480 -12.06 -37.45 5.33
N GLU A 481 -12.73 -36.36 5.71
CA GLU A 481 -14.16 -36.34 6.00
C GLU A 481 -14.99 -36.60 4.73
N GLY A 482 -14.68 -35.95 3.61
CA GLY A 482 -15.37 -36.19 2.32
C GLY A 482 -15.13 -37.58 1.72
N GLY A 483 -13.98 -38.21 2.00
CA GLY A 483 -13.72 -39.62 1.62
C GLY A 483 -14.49 -40.62 2.47
N SER A 484 -14.80 -40.30 3.75
CA SER A 484 -15.57 -41.16 4.66
C SER A 484 -17.07 -41.18 4.31
N GLU A 485 -17.62 -40.08 3.75
CA GLU A 485 -19.01 -40.04 3.30
C GLU A 485 -19.22 -40.82 1.98
N ALA A 486 -18.21 -40.90 1.12
CA ALA A 486 -18.29 -41.67 -0.13
C ALA A 486 -18.17 -43.18 0.07
N ASP A 487 -17.61 -43.64 1.19
CA ASP A 487 -17.41 -45.05 1.51
C ASP A 487 -18.48 -45.61 2.49
N SER A 488 -19.53 -44.85 2.81
CA SER A 488 -20.66 -45.34 3.60
C SER A 488 -21.53 -46.26 2.70
N PRO A 489 -21.59 -47.60 2.94
CA PRO A 489 -22.38 -48.46 2.08
C PRO A 489 -23.85 -48.06 2.23
N ALA A 490 -24.47 -47.69 1.12
CA ALA A 490 -25.92 -47.50 1.01
C ALA A 490 -26.59 -48.68 1.66
N GLY A 491 -27.21 -48.42 2.81
CA GLY A 491 -27.86 -49.43 3.64
C GLY A 491 -28.84 -50.24 2.83
N GLY A 492 -28.59 -51.52 2.77
CA GLY A 492 -29.40 -52.49 2.10
C GLY A 492 -30.85 -52.41 2.55
N ALA A 493 -31.72 -52.09 1.65
CA ALA A 493 -33.13 -52.41 1.71
C ALA A 493 -33.23 -53.87 1.28
N ALA A 494 -33.07 -54.79 2.27
CA ALA A 494 -33.40 -56.20 2.11
C ALA A 494 -34.90 -56.35 2.00
N GLY A 495 -35.29 -57.06 1.03
CA GLY A 495 -36.37 -57.88 0.76
C GLY A 495 -37.47 -58.11 1.79
N GLY A 496 -38.66 -57.98 1.35
CA GLY A 496 -39.87 -58.55 1.89
C GLY A 496 -40.65 -59.13 0.75
N ALA A 497 -40.37 -60.42 0.47
CA ALA A 497 -41.24 -61.25 -0.33
C ALA A 497 -42.40 -61.68 0.53
N ALA A 498 -43.62 -61.68 -0.01
CA ALA A 498 -44.74 -62.49 0.32
C ALA A 498 -45.72 -62.39 -0.85
N ASP A 499 -45.75 -63.37 -1.70
CA ASP A 499 -46.66 -64.52 -1.72
C ASP A 499 -48.16 -64.18 -1.68
N GLY A 500 -48.92 -64.68 -2.65
CA GLY A 500 -50.34 -64.78 -2.56
C GLY A 500 -51.05 -64.63 -3.91
N ALA A 501 -51.01 -65.68 -4.78
CA ALA A 501 -52.03 -66.58 -5.13
C ALA A 501 -53.23 -66.09 -5.95
N ALA A 502 -53.30 -66.61 -7.20
CA ALA A 502 -54.42 -67.34 -7.80
C ALA A 502 -55.70 -66.57 -8.18
N ASP A 503 -55.89 -66.32 -9.51
CA ASP A 503 -56.82 -67.06 -10.35
C ASP A 503 -58.30 -67.05 -9.97
N PRO A 504 -59.23 -67.32 -10.86
CA PRO A 504 -59.48 -66.92 -12.24
C PRO A 504 -60.89 -66.34 -12.41
N ASP A 505 -61.13 -65.60 -13.43
CA ASP A 505 -62.19 -65.79 -14.48
C ASP A 505 -62.12 -64.64 -15.47
#